data_aecd86ace5b5957eb66bc7c641b3a79a
#
_entry.id   aecd86ace5b5957eb66bc7c641b3a79a
#
_cell.length_a   1.000
_cell.length_b   1.000
_cell.length_c   1.000
_cell.angle_alpha   90.00
_cell.angle_beta   90.00
_cell.angle_gamma   90.00
#
_symmetry.space_group_name_H-M   'P 1'
#
loop_
_entity.id
_entity.type
_entity.pdbx_description
1 polymer ?
#
loop_
_entity_poly.entity_id
_entity_poly.type
_entity_poly.pdbx_seq_one_letter_code
_entity_poly.pdbx_strand_id
1 'polypeptide(L)'
;MSTVKQKKIQEHYDTIADIYDLHYDQRRGRCYHTHISTHLMDVLPKGGKLLDIGCGTGLFVKRYLEDGGSAIGLDISRKMIDRAKRMSTICDYMVATGEKIPFCDNSFDAVASLLAFSYVKDPESMMREAHRVLKPGGAIAICTLGKKLITRGIPVIYQISEKINVKHLVMKDFGERYYDRDEMSDLFTRAGFSDVRVKWCSFAHINMIDPLFLLARKIEPFVEKNVPQLAYNICVSGKKPRK
;
A
#
# COMPACT_ATOMS: atom_id res chain seq x y z
N MET A 1 5.18 17.94 16.56
CA MET A 1 3.88 17.54 15.97
C MET A 1 3.91 16.20 15.23
N SER A 2 5.00 15.82 14.57
CA SER A 2 5.05 14.65 13.71
C SER A 2 5.09 13.28 14.44
N THR A 3 5.71 13.19 15.61
CA THR A 3 5.80 11.96 16.42
C THR A 3 4.43 11.53 16.97
N VAL A 4 3.56 12.48 17.27
CA VAL A 4 2.20 12.22 17.79
C VAL A 4 1.32 11.56 16.72
N LYS A 5 1.43 11.98 15.44
CA LYS A 5 0.66 11.38 14.35
C LYS A 5 1.05 9.91 14.13
N GLN A 6 2.35 9.63 14.07
CA GLN A 6 2.85 8.27 13.86
C GLN A 6 2.43 7.33 14.99
N LYS A 7 2.48 7.81 16.25
CA LYS A 7 2.02 7.05 17.42
C LYS A 7 0.51 6.74 17.33
N LYS A 8 -0.32 7.69 16.92
CA LYS A 8 -1.77 7.48 16.74
C LYS A 8 -2.06 6.43 15.66
N ILE A 9 -1.32 6.44 14.55
CA ILE A 9 -1.43 5.44 13.49
C ILE A 9 -1.05 4.05 14.03
N GLN A 10 0.08 3.94 14.71
CA GLN A 10 0.51 2.69 15.34
C GLN A 10 -0.53 2.15 16.32
N GLU A 11 -1.01 2.98 17.26
CA GLU A 11 -2.03 2.61 18.25
C GLU A 11 -3.33 2.16 17.59
N HIS A 12 -3.74 2.80 16.48
CA HIS A 12 -4.92 2.36 15.74
C HIS A 12 -4.73 0.97 15.14
N TYR A 13 -3.64 0.75 14.41
CA TYR A 13 -3.37 -0.56 13.79
C TYR A 13 -3.12 -1.65 14.85
N ASP A 14 -2.53 -1.32 15.99
CA ASP A 14 -2.45 -2.21 17.13
C ASP A 14 -3.84 -2.60 17.66
N THR A 15 -4.80 -1.66 17.65
CA THR A 15 -6.18 -1.93 18.14
C THR A 15 -6.97 -2.83 17.21
N ILE A 16 -6.79 -2.70 15.90
CA ILE A 16 -7.58 -3.45 14.90
C ILE A 16 -6.89 -4.72 14.38
N ALA A 17 -5.66 -5.01 14.81
CA ALA A 17 -4.86 -6.10 14.24
C ALA A 17 -5.59 -7.46 14.23
N ASP A 18 -6.37 -7.78 15.28
CA ASP A 18 -7.07 -9.05 15.38
C ASP A 18 -8.27 -9.17 14.43
N ILE A 19 -8.83 -8.05 14.00
CA ILE A 19 -10.00 -8.01 13.11
C ILE A 19 -9.67 -7.52 11.71
N TYR A 20 -8.43 -7.10 11.47
CA TYR A 20 -8.01 -6.47 10.22
C TYR A 20 -8.26 -7.36 9.00
N ASP A 21 -7.93 -8.64 9.09
CA ASP A 21 -8.08 -9.59 7.99
C ASP A 21 -9.55 -9.89 7.67
N LEU A 22 -10.47 -9.78 8.65
CA LEU A 22 -11.90 -9.98 8.40
C LEU A 22 -12.42 -9.06 7.29
N HIS A 23 -11.81 -7.89 7.13
CA HIS A 23 -12.13 -6.96 6.07
C HIS A 23 -11.76 -7.49 4.67
N TYR A 24 -10.66 -8.24 4.59
CA TYR A 24 -10.16 -8.85 3.36
C TYR A 24 -10.62 -10.31 3.17
N ASP A 25 -11.14 -10.97 4.20
CA ASP A 25 -11.70 -12.32 4.11
C ASP A 25 -13.05 -12.37 3.41
N GLN A 26 -13.76 -11.25 3.35
CA GLN A 26 -14.99 -11.13 2.58
C GLN A 26 -14.69 -11.10 1.07
N ARG A 27 -15.64 -11.55 0.24
CA ARG A 27 -15.50 -11.60 -1.22
C ARG A 27 -15.00 -10.28 -1.82
N ARG A 28 -15.59 -9.15 -1.42
CA ARG A 28 -15.19 -7.81 -1.92
C ARG A 28 -13.75 -7.48 -1.53
N GLY A 29 -13.40 -7.71 -0.27
CA GLY A 29 -12.06 -7.46 0.24
C GLY A 29 -11.01 -8.27 -0.48
N ARG A 30 -11.25 -9.57 -0.68
CA ARG A 30 -10.34 -10.44 -1.46
C ARG A 30 -10.19 -9.95 -2.90
N CYS A 31 -11.31 -9.65 -3.57
CA CYS A 31 -11.27 -9.16 -4.95
C CYS A 31 -10.52 -7.84 -5.05
N TYR A 32 -10.77 -6.89 -4.14
CA TYR A 32 -10.08 -5.61 -4.10
C TYR A 32 -8.58 -5.78 -3.85
N HIS A 33 -8.19 -6.52 -2.79
CA HIS A 33 -6.79 -6.77 -2.48
C HIS A 33 -6.06 -7.49 -3.62
N THR A 34 -6.68 -8.51 -4.19
CA THR A 34 -6.12 -9.23 -5.35
C THR A 34 -5.89 -8.27 -6.52
N HIS A 35 -6.84 -7.40 -6.80
CA HIS A 35 -6.74 -6.45 -7.91
C HIS A 35 -5.58 -5.46 -7.72
N ILE A 36 -5.54 -4.75 -6.61
CA ILE A 36 -4.48 -3.75 -6.35
C ILE A 36 -3.09 -4.39 -6.22
N SER A 37 -3.00 -5.56 -5.60
CA SER A 37 -1.72 -6.27 -5.48
C SER A 37 -1.24 -6.85 -6.82
N THR A 38 -2.13 -7.17 -7.77
CA THR A 38 -1.73 -7.57 -9.13
C THR A 38 -0.92 -6.48 -9.83
N HIS A 39 -1.30 -5.21 -9.67
CA HIS A 39 -0.53 -4.11 -10.25
C HIS A 39 0.91 -4.02 -9.73
N LEU A 40 1.15 -4.43 -8.48
CA LEU A 40 2.51 -4.51 -7.92
C LEU A 40 3.22 -5.76 -8.45
N MET A 41 2.55 -6.91 -8.44
CA MET A 41 3.10 -8.19 -8.93
C MET A 41 3.55 -8.11 -10.38
N ASP A 42 2.81 -7.38 -11.24
CA ASP A 42 3.10 -7.24 -12.68
C ASP A 42 4.43 -6.53 -12.96
N VAL A 43 4.96 -5.74 -12.01
CA VAL A 43 6.16 -4.91 -12.19
C VAL A 43 7.33 -5.36 -11.30
N LEU A 44 7.07 -6.19 -10.32
CA LEU A 44 8.09 -6.75 -9.44
C LEU A 44 8.72 -8.02 -10.04
N PRO A 45 10.00 -8.31 -9.77
CA PRO A 45 10.65 -9.51 -10.27
C PRO A 45 10.04 -10.77 -9.63
N LYS A 46 9.81 -11.79 -10.43
CA LYS A 46 9.41 -13.12 -9.94
C LYS A 46 10.60 -13.82 -9.30
N GLY A 47 10.38 -14.49 -8.18
CA GLY A 47 11.41 -15.29 -7.52
C GLY A 47 12.52 -14.50 -6.80
N GLY A 48 12.44 -13.17 -6.76
CA GLY A 48 13.42 -12.33 -6.06
C GLY A 48 13.15 -12.18 -4.55
N LYS A 49 14.06 -11.51 -3.86
CA LYS A 49 13.92 -11.16 -2.43
C LYS A 49 13.21 -9.81 -2.29
N LEU A 50 11.98 -9.84 -1.76
CA LEU A 50 11.12 -8.67 -1.53
C LEU A 50 11.29 -8.11 -0.12
N LEU A 51 11.27 -6.79 0.00
CA LEU A 51 10.95 -6.07 1.22
C LEU A 51 9.57 -5.41 1.07
N ASP A 52 8.61 -5.79 1.92
CA ASP A 52 7.28 -5.15 1.97
C ASP A 52 7.22 -4.16 3.14
N ILE A 53 7.06 -2.87 2.84
CA ILE A 53 7.05 -1.78 3.82
C ILE A 53 5.60 -1.40 4.16
N GLY A 54 5.23 -1.57 5.44
CA GLY A 54 3.85 -1.49 5.89
C GLY A 54 3.09 -2.77 5.55
N CYS A 55 3.69 -3.92 5.82
CA CYS A 55 3.17 -5.24 5.43
C CYS A 55 1.88 -5.64 6.15
N GLY A 56 1.49 -4.94 7.23
CA GLY A 56 0.34 -5.30 8.06
C GLY A 56 0.42 -6.75 8.54
N THR A 57 -0.63 -7.51 8.29
CA THR A 57 -0.74 -8.93 8.64
C THR A 57 -0.07 -9.88 7.63
N GLY A 58 0.61 -9.33 6.61
CA GLY A 58 1.39 -10.10 5.64
C GLY A 58 0.61 -10.62 4.42
N LEU A 59 -0.57 -10.08 4.12
CA LEU A 59 -1.38 -10.54 2.98
C LEU A 59 -0.67 -10.43 1.63
N PHE A 60 0.04 -9.32 1.39
CA PHE A 60 0.80 -9.14 0.15
C PHE A 60 2.07 -10.01 0.13
N VAL A 61 2.77 -10.08 1.29
CA VAL A 61 3.92 -10.98 1.48
C VAL A 61 3.55 -12.41 1.11
N LYS A 62 2.45 -12.94 1.65
CA LYS A 62 1.97 -14.30 1.35
C LYS A 62 1.79 -14.51 -0.15
N ARG A 63 1.15 -13.57 -0.83
CA ARG A 63 0.93 -13.64 -2.28
C ARG A 63 2.24 -13.67 -3.07
N TYR A 64 3.23 -12.88 -2.67
CA TYR A 64 4.55 -12.86 -3.32
C TYR A 64 5.31 -14.18 -3.13
N LEU A 65 5.19 -14.80 -1.93
CA LEU A 65 5.76 -16.12 -1.65
C LEU A 65 5.13 -17.22 -2.51
N GLU A 66 3.80 -17.16 -2.72
CA GLU A 66 3.06 -18.10 -3.57
C GLU A 66 3.50 -18.02 -5.06
N ASP A 67 4.02 -16.86 -5.50
CA ASP A 67 4.60 -16.66 -6.85
C ASP A 67 6.10 -17.07 -6.92
N GLY A 68 6.63 -17.75 -5.87
CA GLY A 68 7.98 -18.31 -5.83
C GLY A 68 9.07 -17.36 -5.35
N GLY A 69 8.73 -16.20 -4.83
CA GLY A 69 9.68 -15.25 -4.22
C GLY A 69 10.06 -15.61 -2.78
N SER A 70 10.98 -14.84 -2.22
CA SER A 70 11.23 -14.75 -0.77
C SER A 70 10.90 -13.33 -0.30
N ALA A 71 10.49 -13.15 0.95
CA ALA A 71 10.07 -11.84 1.42
C ALA A 71 10.45 -11.58 2.88
N ILE A 72 10.58 -10.30 3.21
CA ILE A 72 10.61 -9.78 4.59
C ILE A 72 9.56 -8.69 4.68
N GLY A 73 8.73 -8.75 5.73
CA GLY A 73 7.73 -7.72 6.01
C GLY A 73 8.18 -6.76 7.11
N LEU A 74 8.01 -5.46 6.88
CA LEU A 74 8.16 -4.42 7.90
C LEU A 74 6.82 -3.76 8.19
N ASP A 75 6.52 -3.55 9.47
CA ASP A 75 5.40 -2.71 9.89
C ASP A 75 5.75 -1.97 11.18
N ILE A 76 5.14 -0.81 11.38
CA ILE A 76 5.32 -0.03 12.61
C ILE A 76 4.52 -0.62 13.79
N SER A 77 3.42 -1.31 13.50
CA SER A 77 2.56 -1.95 14.49
C SER A 77 3.13 -3.29 14.93
N ARG A 78 3.45 -3.41 16.22
CA ARG A 78 3.89 -4.68 16.79
C ARG A 78 2.80 -5.75 16.69
N LYS A 79 1.55 -5.40 16.94
CA LYS A 79 0.45 -6.39 16.88
C LYS A 79 0.18 -6.89 15.47
N MET A 80 0.35 -6.04 14.43
CA MET A 80 0.31 -6.49 13.04
C MET A 80 1.40 -7.51 12.76
N ILE A 81 2.64 -7.23 13.18
CA ILE A 81 3.77 -8.16 13.02
C ILE A 81 3.55 -9.47 13.80
N ASP A 82 3.06 -9.40 15.05
CA ASP A 82 2.78 -10.60 15.84
C ASP A 82 1.70 -11.45 15.16
N ARG A 83 0.69 -10.83 14.53
CA ARG A 83 -0.31 -11.53 13.74
C ARG A 83 0.27 -12.11 12.45
N ALA A 84 1.06 -11.35 11.70
CA ALA A 84 1.73 -11.83 10.49
C ALA A 84 2.57 -13.09 10.77
N LYS A 85 3.33 -13.10 11.87
CA LYS A 85 4.13 -14.26 12.32
C LYS A 85 3.28 -15.47 12.67
N ARG A 86 2.09 -15.28 13.22
CA ARG A 86 1.15 -16.38 13.48
C ARG A 86 0.54 -16.94 12.19
N MET A 87 0.33 -16.09 11.17
CA MET A 87 -0.26 -16.49 9.89
C MET A 87 0.73 -17.18 8.95
N SER A 88 2.01 -16.87 9.06
CA SER A 88 3.06 -17.45 8.21
C SER A 88 4.40 -17.48 8.94
N THR A 89 5.00 -18.66 8.96
CA THR A 89 6.35 -18.91 9.50
C THR A 89 7.42 -19.01 8.41
N ILE A 90 7.02 -18.82 7.13
CA ILE A 90 7.90 -19.05 5.97
C ILE A 90 8.78 -17.83 5.69
N CYS A 91 8.44 -16.66 6.24
CA CYS A 91 9.19 -15.43 6.03
C CYS A 91 9.39 -14.66 7.33
N ASP A 92 10.35 -13.73 7.33
CA ASP A 92 10.64 -12.89 8.47
C ASP A 92 9.74 -11.65 8.48
N TYR A 93 9.31 -11.27 9.69
CA TYR A 93 8.57 -10.04 9.95
C TYR A 93 9.23 -9.24 11.05
N MET A 94 9.36 -7.92 10.86
CA MET A 94 10.08 -7.04 11.78
C MET A 94 9.32 -5.75 12.05
N VAL A 95 9.35 -5.30 13.31
CA VAL A 95 8.82 -3.99 13.69
C VAL A 95 9.85 -2.91 13.33
N ALA A 96 9.55 -2.12 12.31
CA ALA A 96 10.38 -0.99 11.89
C ALA A 96 9.57 0.04 11.09
N THR A 97 10.14 1.22 10.89
CA THR A 97 9.56 2.25 10.00
C THR A 97 10.23 2.24 8.63
N GLY A 98 9.48 2.63 7.60
CA GLY A 98 10.04 2.75 6.25
C GLY A 98 11.08 3.86 6.12
N GLU A 99 11.09 4.83 7.03
CA GLU A 99 12.06 5.93 7.06
C GLU A 99 13.44 5.54 7.66
N LYS A 100 13.50 4.34 8.29
CA LYS A 100 14.75 3.79 8.83
C LYS A 100 14.71 2.27 8.73
N ILE A 101 15.16 1.76 7.59
CA ILE A 101 15.12 0.34 7.26
C ILE A 101 16.37 -0.36 7.82
N PRO A 102 16.22 -1.37 8.71
CA PRO A 102 17.34 -2.01 9.42
C PRO A 102 18.05 -3.11 8.59
N PHE A 103 18.30 -2.82 7.31
CA PHE A 103 19.01 -3.72 6.41
C PHE A 103 20.15 -2.99 5.68
N CYS A 104 21.16 -3.76 5.27
CA CYS A 104 22.30 -3.26 4.51
C CYS A 104 21.88 -2.76 3.12
N ASP A 105 22.73 -1.95 2.50
CA ASP A 105 22.58 -1.52 1.12
C ASP A 105 22.52 -2.72 0.16
N ASN A 106 21.78 -2.60 -0.91
CA ASN A 106 21.71 -3.59 -1.99
C ASN A 106 21.33 -5.02 -1.51
N SER A 107 20.40 -5.13 -0.55
CA SER A 107 19.97 -6.39 0.07
C SER A 107 18.76 -7.03 -0.61
N PHE A 108 17.99 -6.27 -1.39
CA PHE A 108 16.70 -6.70 -1.94
C PHE A 108 16.63 -6.54 -3.47
N ASP A 109 15.96 -7.48 -4.11
CA ASP A 109 15.64 -7.43 -5.55
C ASP A 109 14.40 -6.59 -5.82
N ALA A 110 13.52 -6.50 -4.82
CA ALA A 110 12.26 -5.76 -4.87
C ALA A 110 11.96 -5.04 -3.56
N VAL A 111 11.28 -3.89 -3.66
CA VAL A 111 10.63 -3.20 -2.54
C VAL A 111 9.16 -2.95 -2.92
N ALA A 112 8.25 -3.22 -1.99
CA ALA A 112 6.84 -2.92 -2.16
C ALA A 112 6.29 -2.10 -1.00
N SER A 113 5.19 -1.39 -1.24
CA SER A 113 4.32 -0.84 -0.20
C SER A 113 2.89 -0.80 -0.72
N LEU A 114 2.00 -1.60 -0.11
CA LEU A 114 0.62 -1.71 -0.51
C LEU A 114 -0.29 -1.03 0.53
N LEU A 115 -0.89 0.11 0.15
CA LEU A 115 -1.80 0.94 0.96
C LEU A 115 -1.22 1.55 2.25
N ALA A 116 0.09 1.40 2.52
CA ALA A 116 0.72 1.97 3.71
C ALA A 116 1.36 3.35 3.46
N PHE A 117 1.73 3.67 2.22
CA PHE A 117 2.50 4.87 1.88
C PHE A 117 1.79 6.19 2.24
N SER A 118 0.46 6.22 2.19
CA SER A 118 -0.36 7.39 2.61
C SER A 118 -0.18 7.79 4.08
N TYR A 119 0.30 6.86 4.91
CA TYR A 119 0.49 7.05 6.34
C TYR A 119 1.93 7.38 6.73
N VAL A 120 2.86 7.28 5.81
CA VAL A 120 4.29 7.55 6.03
C VAL A 120 4.49 9.01 6.44
N LYS A 121 5.30 9.22 7.47
CA LYS A 121 5.57 10.55 8.01
C LYS A 121 6.47 11.36 7.08
N ASP A 122 7.55 10.76 6.64
CA ASP A 122 8.55 11.35 5.73
C ASP A 122 8.72 10.45 4.49
N PRO A 123 7.88 10.67 3.45
CA PRO A 123 7.95 9.90 2.22
C PRO A 123 9.31 9.97 1.52
N GLU A 124 10.00 11.12 1.59
CA GLU A 124 11.32 11.26 0.97
C GLU A 124 12.37 10.39 1.65
N SER A 125 12.35 10.33 2.99
CA SER A 125 13.25 9.44 3.74
C SER A 125 12.95 7.98 3.44
N MET A 126 11.66 7.58 3.38
CA MET A 126 11.29 6.22 3.00
C MET A 126 11.78 5.88 1.58
N MET A 127 11.63 6.78 0.63
CA MET A 127 12.08 6.56 -0.75
C MET A 127 13.60 6.45 -0.86
N ARG A 128 14.37 7.26 -0.11
CA ARG A 128 15.83 7.13 -0.01
C ARG A 128 16.26 5.80 0.58
N GLU A 129 15.62 5.36 1.65
CA GLU A 129 15.89 4.06 2.28
C GLU A 129 15.53 2.89 1.35
N ALA A 130 14.37 2.96 0.67
CA ALA A 130 13.98 1.97 -0.34
C ALA A 130 15.02 1.89 -1.48
N HIS A 131 15.49 3.04 -1.97
CA HIS A 131 16.55 3.08 -2.98
C HIS A 131 17.87 2.51 -2.45
N ARG A 132 18.24 2.81 -1.20
CA ARG A 132 19.47 2.32 -0.58
C ARG A 132 19.49 0.78 -0.50
N VAL A 133 18.42 0.19 0.01
CA VAL A 133 18.35 -1.27 0.23
C VAL A 133 18.13 -2.08 -1.04
N LEU A 134 17.63 -1.48 -2.11
CA LEU A 134 17.48 -2.15 -3.40
C LEU A 134 18.85 -2.39 -4.05
N LYS A 135 19.01 -3.56 -4.67
CA LYS A 135 20.14 -3.86 -5.56
C LYS A 135 20.08 -3.00 -6.82
N PRO A 136 21.22 -2.69 -7.47
CA PRO A 136 21.22 -2.10 -8.82
C PRO A 136 20.36 -2.95 -9.78
N GLY A 137 19.44 -2.31 -10.50
CA GLY A 137 18.44 -2.98 -11.35
C GLY A 137 17.20 -3.51 -10.62
N GLY A 138 17.17 -3.43 -9.29
CA GLY A 138 16.01 -3.82 -8.47
C GLY A 138 14.81 -2.90 -8.69
N ALA A 139 13.61 -3.41 -8.45
CA ALA A 139 12.35 -2.72 -8.70
C ALA A 139 11.67 -2.27 -7.40
N ILE A 140 11.00 -1.12 -7.45
CA ILE A 140 10.08 -0.66 -6.42
C ILE A 140 8.68 -0.54 -6.99
N ALA A 141 7.66 -0.92 -6.19
CA ALA A 141 6.27 -0.71 -6.52
C ALA A 141 5.48 -0.25 -5.28
N ILE A 142 4.74 0.84 -5.43
CA ILE A 142 3.91 1.43 -4.37
C ILE A 142 2.49 1.58 -4.90
N CYS A 143 1.50 1.08 -4.14
CA CYS A 143 0.10 1.40 -4.36
C CYS A 143 -0.43 2.17 -3.15
N THR A 144 -0.98 3.35 -3.39
CA THR A 144 -1.41 4.27 -2.34
C THR A 144 -2.66 5.05 -2.73
N LEU A 145 -3.17 5.90 -1.86
CA LEU A 145 -4.37 6.69 -2.11
C LEU A 145 -4.11 7.79 -3.15
N GLY A 146 -4.97 7.83 -4.17
CA GLY A 146 -4.88 8.79 -5.26
C GLY A 146 -5.66 10.08 -4.99
N LYS A 147 -5.11 11.23 -5.36
CA LYS A 147 -5.72 12.56 -5.25
C LYS A 147 -6.62 12.84 -6.45
N LYS A 148 -7.87 12.36 -6.39
CA LYS A 148 -8.84 12.49 -7.47
C LYS A 148 -10.18 13.06 -7.01
N LEU A 149 -11.08 13.28 -7.95
CA LEU A 149 -12.41 13.88 -7.70
C LEU A 149 -13.20 13.10 -6.63
N ILE A 150 -13.18 11.77 -6.72
CA ILE A 150 -13.86 10.89 -5.75
C ILE A 150 -13.22 11.01 -4.36
N THR A 151 -11.89 11.03 -4.27
CA THR A 151 -11.18 11.12 -2.99
C THR A 151 -11.28 12.49 -2.34
N ARG A 152 -11.50 13.58 -3.13
CA ARG A 152 -11.78 14.92 -2.57
C ARG A 152 -13.11 15.01 -1.84
N GLY A 153 -14.09 14.18 -2.19
CA GLY A 153 -15.38 14.10 -1.50
C GLY A 153 -15.37 13.26 -0.21
N ILE A 154 -14.38 12.41 -0.02
CA ILE A 154 -14.28 11.53 1.15
C ILE A 154 -14.28 12.31 2.47
N PRO A 155 -13.50 13.38 2.69
CA PRO A 155 -13.55 14.15 3.93
C PRO A 155 -14.93 14.73 4.26
N VAL A 156 -15.69 15.13 3.24
CA VAL A 156 -17.07 15.65 3.41
C VAL A 156 -18.02 14.52 3.82
N ILE A 157 -17.89 13.34 3.21
CA ILE A 157 -18.67 12.15 3.56
C ILE A 157 -18.35 11.71 4.99
N TYR A 158 -17.10 11.82 5.44
CA TYR A 158 -16.69 11.58 6.82
C TYR A 158 -17.42 12.50 7.80
N GLN A 159 -17.38 13.79 7.58
CA GLN A 159 -18.06 14.77 8.45
C GLN A 159 -19.57 14.56 8.53
N ILE A 160 -20.20 14.14 7.41
CA ILE A 160 -21.62 13.82 7.37
C ILE A 160 -21.91 12.52 8.13
N SER A 161 -21.08 11.48 7.99
CA SER A 161 -21.28 10.19 8.66
C SER A 161 -21.10 10.27 10.18
N GLU A 162 -20.23 11.14 10.67
CA GLU A 162 -20.12 11.45 12.11
C GLU A 162 -21.40 12.09 12.64
N LYS A 163 -22.00 13.01 11.87
CA LYS A 163 -23.27 13.69 12.26
C LYS A 163 -24.47 12.75 12.29
N ILE A 164 -24.51 11.73 11.46
CA ILE A 164 -25.61 10.77 11.40
C ILE A 164 -25.34 9.47 12.16
N ASN A 165 -24.27 9.43 12.97
CA ASN A 165 -23.91 8.33 13.90
C ASN A 165 -23.77 6.93 13.23
N VAL A 166 -23.42 6.85 11.94
CA VAL A 166 -23.16 5.62 11.20
C VAL A 166 -21.71 5.20 11.45
N LYS A 167 -21.44 4.67 12.64
CA LYS A 167 -20.08 4.34 13.14
C LYS A 167 -19.36 3.22 12.37
N HIS A 168 -20.02 2.48 11.49
CA HIS A 168 -19.44 1.32 10.82
C HIS A 168 -18.91 1.58 9.41
N LEU A 169 -19.05 2.80 8.87
CA LEU A 169 -18.70 3.08 7.46
C LEU A 169 -17.41 3.85 7.27
N VAL A 170 -16.73 4.25 8.34
CA VAL A 170 -15.69 5.28 8.23
C VAL A 170 -14.41 4.87 8.94
N MET A 171 -13.34 4.69 8.17
CA MET A 171 -11.97 4.72 8.69
C MET A 171 -11.74 6.11 9.31
N LYS A 172 -11.20 6.18 10.53
CA LYS A 172 -10.83 7.46 11.16
C LYS A 172 -9.90 8.22 10.23
N ASP A 173 -10.15 9.51 10.03
CA ASP A 173 -9.22 10.41 9.34
C ASP A 173 -7.95 10.54 10.20
N PHE A 174 -6.86 9.92 9.75
CA PHE A 174 -5.53 10.03 10.34
C PHE A 174 -4.68 11.08 9.63
N GLY A 175 -5.31 11.88 8.75
CA GLY A 175 -4.63 12.82 7.88
C GLY A 175 -3.79 12.09 6.85
N GLU A 176 -4.39 11.08 6.19
CA GLU A 176 -3.79 10.38 5.06
C GLU A 176 -3.36 11.38 4.00
N ARG A 177 -2.22 11.07 3.36
CA ARG A 177 -1.77 11.81 2.19
C ARG A 177 -2.35 11.17 0.95
N TYR A 178 -2.95 11.99 0.10
CA TYR A 178 -3.39 11.62 -1.24
C TYR A 178 -2.36 12.16 -2.23
N TYR A 179 -2.04 11.36 -3.23
CA TYR A 179 -1.01 11.69 -4.20
C TYR A 179 -1.59 11.80 -5.60
N ASP A 180 -1.05 12.74 -6.39
CA ASP A 180 -1.29 12.78 -7.83
C ASP A 180 -0.10 12.19 -8.61
N ARG A 181 -0.23 12.17 -9.95
CA ARG A 181 0.76 11.60 -10.84
C ARG A 181 2.10 12.31 -10.73
N ASP A 182 2.07 13.64 -10.72
CA ASP A 182 3.28 14.46 -10.80
C ASP A 182 4.03 14.40 -9.47
N GLU A 183 3.31 14.51 -8.34
CA GLU A 183 3.88 14.36 -7.00
C GLU A 183 4.60 13.02 -6.83
N MET A 184 4.00 11.91 -7.28
CA MET A 184 4.61 10.59 -7.18
C MET A 184 5.78 10.42 -8.15
N SER A 185 5.66 10.89 -9.38
CA SER A 185 6.74 10.83 -10.37
C SER A 185 7.96 11.61 -9.90
N ASP A 186 7.76 12.81 -9.40
CA ASP A 186 8.83 13.66 -8.86
C ASP A 186 9.49 13.04 -7.63
N LEU A 187 8.72 12.45 -6.74
CA LEU A 187 9.23 11.78 -5.55
C LEU A 187 10.15 10.61 -5.92
N PHE A 188 9.73 9.78 -6.88
CA PHE A 188 10.54 8.67 -7.37
C PHE A 188 11.82 9.14 -8.04
N THR A 189 11.71 10.15 -8.92
CA THR A 189 12.85 10.71 -9.66
C THR A 189 13.87 11.35 -8.70
N ARG A 190 13.41 12.14 -7.72
CA ARG A 190 14.29 12.75 -6.70
C ARG A 190 14.97 11.72 -5.81
N ALA A 191 14.35 10.58 -5.58
CA ALA A 191 14.95 9.46 -4.86
C ALA A 191 15.96 8.65 -5.70
N GLY A 192 16.15 8.98 -6.99
CA GLY A 192 17.13 8.33 -7.88
C GLY A 192 16.58 7.13 -8.67
N PHE A 193 15.26 6.92 -8.71
CA PHE A 193 14.67 5.88 -9.53
C PHE A 193 14.54 6.29 -11.00
N SER A 194 14.75 5.32 -11.89
CA SER A 194 14.50 5.41 -13.33
C SER A 194 13.27 4.57 -13.73
N ASP A 195 12.89 4.65 -15.01
CA ASP A 195 11.74 3.90 -15.57
C ASP A 195 10.43 4.09 -14.76
N VAL A 196 10.22 5.32 -14.27
CA VAL A 196 9.06 5.62 -13.43
C VAL A 196 7.78 5.50 -14.23
N ARG A 197 6.88 4.64 -13.78
CA ARG A 197 5.57 4.40 -14.39
C ARG A 197 4.48 4.65 -13.37
N VAL A 198 3.47 5.42 -13.76
CA VAL A 198 2.34 5.78 -12.91
C VAL A 198 1.04 5.29 -13.54
N LYS A 199 0.29 4.50 -12.80
CA LYS A 199 -1.00 3.94 -13.22
C LYS A 199 -2.06 4.23 -12.14
N TRP A 200 -3.22 4.69 -12.58
CA TRP A 200 -4.41 4.76 -11.72
C TRP A 200 -5.08 3.39 -11.69
N CYS A 201 -5.54 2.97 -10.53
CA CYS A 201 -6.17 1.68 -10.35
C CYS A 201 -7.27 1.70 -9.30
N SER A 202 -8.09 0.64 -9.30
CA SER A 202 -9.15 0.43 -8.32
C SER A 202 -10.31 1.42 -8.44
N PHE A 203 -11.22 1.13 -9.36
CA PHE A 203 -12.53 1.77 -9.42
C PHE A 203 -13.54 1.08 -8.50
N ALA A 204 -13.59 -0.26 -8.51
CA ALA A 204 -14.42 -1.03 -7.59
C ALA A 204 -13.82 -1.03 -6.19
N HIS A 205 -14.42 -0.26 -5.28
CA HIS A 205 -13.91 -0.10 -3.92
C HIS A 205 -14.62 -1.01 -2.93
N ILE A 206 -13.89 -1.51 -1.93
CA ILE A 206 -14.36 -2.45 -0.90
C ILE A 206 -15.60 -1.96 -0.13
N ASN A 207 -15.79 -0.66 0.00
CA ASN A 207 -16.93 -0.05 0.71
C ASN A 207 -18.22 0.04 -0.12
N MET A 208 -18.19 -0.38 -1.39
CA MET A 208 -19.42 -0.45 -2.21
C MET A 208 -20.31 -1.59 -1.73
N ILE A 209 -21.64 -1.44 -1.88
CA ILE A 209 -22.58 -2.56 -1.70
C ILE A 209 -22.39 -3.60 -2.81
N ASP A 210 -22.70 -4.88 -2.53
CA ASP A 210 -22.39 -6.00 -3.44
C ASP A 210 -22.86 -5.82 -4.90
N PRO A 211 -24.11 -5.43 -5.19
CA PRO A 211 -24.54 -5.25 -6.59
C PRO A 211 -23.70 -4.20 -7.34
N LEU A 212 -23.43 -3.08 -6.66
CA LEU A 212 -22.65 -1.98 -7.23
C LEU A 212 -21.20 -2.38 -7.41
N PHE A 213 -20.61 -3.08 -6.43
CA PHE A 213 -19.25 -3.60 -6.52
C PHE A 213 -19.08 -4.56 -7.71
N LEU A 214 -20.01 -5.49 -7.91
CA LEU A 214 -19.92 -6.45 -9.00
C LEU A 214 -20.03 -5.75 -10.38
N LEU A 215 -20.90 -4.73 -10.50
CA LEU A 215 -20.98 -3.93 -11.69
C LEU A 215 -19.70 -3.13 -11.93
N ALA A 216 -19.21 -2.46 -10.89
CA ALA A 216 -17.98 -1.68 -10.94
C ALA A 216 -16.78 -2.54 -11.36
N ARG A 217 -16.67 -3.77 -10.85
CA ARG A 217 -15.61 -4.74 -11.24
C ARG A 217 -15.65 -5.09 -12.73
N LYS A 218 -16.84 -5.23 -13.32
CA LYS A 218 -16.95 -5.56 -14.75
C LYS A 218 -16.43 -4.43 -15.65
N ILE A 219 -16.67 -3.18 -15.24
CA ILE A 219 -16.27 -2.00 -16.03
C ILE A 219 -14.90 -1.44 -15.60
N GLU A 220 -14.30 -1.95 -14.53
CA GLU A 220 -13.05 -1.44 -13.95
C GLU A 220 -11.90 -1.33 -14.96
N PRO A 221 -11.61 -2.33 -15.84
CA PRO A 221 -10.55 -2.19 -16.84
C PRO A 221 -10.78 -1.05 -17.82
N PHE A 222 -12.07 -0.80 -18.17
CA PHE A 222 -12.43 0.32 -19.03
C PHE A 222 -12.24 1.65 -18.30
N VAL A 223 -12.68 1.75 -17.05
CA VAL A 223 -12.55 2.97 -16.22
C VAL A 223 -11.09 3.30 -16.00
N GLU A 224 -10.26 2.35 -15.58
CA GLU A 224 -8.83 2.58 -15.34
C GLU A 224 -8.10 3.09 -16.58
N LYS A 225 -8.49 2.62 -17.76
CA LYS A 225 -7.88 3.01 -19.03
C LYS A 225 -8.38 4.35 -19.55
N ASN A 226 -9.70 4.59 -19.50
CA ASN A 226 -10.32 5.69 -20.23
C ASN A 226 -10.81 6.84 -19.33
N VAL A 227 -11.11 6.53 -18.05
CA VAL A 227 -11.66 7.51 -17.07
C VAL A 227 -10.91 7.41 -15.74
N PRO A 228 -9.54 7.49 -15.75
CA PRO A 228 -8.73 7.22 -14.57
C PRO A 228 -8.99 8.18 -13.40
N GLN A 229 -9.67 9.31 -13.63
CA GLN A 229 -10.10 10.23 -12.58
C GLN A 229 -11.13 9.63 -11.61
N LEU A 230 -11.74 8.50 -11.95
CA LEU A 230 -12.64 7.75 -11.07
C LEU A 230 -11.95 6.67 -10.25
N ALA A 231 -10.65 6.46 -10.45
CA ALA A 231 -9.89 5.48 -9.66
C ALA A 231 -9.56 6.02 -8.26
N TYR A 232 -9.56 5.13 -7.26
CA TYR A 232 -9.26 5.45 -5.86
C TYR A 232 -7.77 5.44 -5.56
N ASN A 233 -7.02 4.56 -6.22
CA ASN A 233 -5.63 4.31 -5.93
C ASN A 233 -4.72 4.73 -7.09
N ILE A 234 -3.48 5.02 -6.73
CA ILE A 234 -2.39 5.28 -7.65
C ILE A 234 -1.29 4.24 -7.39
N CYS A 235 -0.90 3.51 -8.44
CA CYS A 235 0.20 2.57 -8.41
C CYS A 235 1.38 3.17 -9.16
N VAL A 236 2.54 3.19 -8.52
CA VAL A 236 3.77 3.74 -9.09
C VAL A 236 4.87 2.73 -8.96
N SER A 237 5.64 2.55 -10.03
CA SER A 237 6.81 1.68 -10.04
C SER A 237 8.02 2.40 -10.61
N GLY A 238 9.20 1.94 -10.24
CA GLY A 238 10.47 2.43 -10.74
C GLY A 238 11.57 1.40 -10.56
N LYS A 239 12.74 1.67 -11.12
CA LYS A 239 13.93 0.82 -10.99
C LYS A 239 15.10 1.60 -10.42
N LYS A 240 15.89 0.95 -9.57
CA LYS A 240 17.22 1.48 -9.24
C LYS A 240 18.12 1.29 -10.46
N PRO A 241 18.76 2.36 -10.97
CA PRO A 241 19.65 2.26 -12.14
C PRO A 241 20.74 1.19 -11.95
N ARG A 242 21.08 0.49 -13.03
CA ARG A 242 22.30 -0.31 -13.10
C ARG A 242 23.44 0.67 -13.38
N LYS A 243 24.35 0.78 -12.45
CA LYS A 243 25.60 1.50 -12.73
C LYS A 243 26.46 0.72 -13.70
#